data_f24eb8ffdcb0fbbe7e3ba9b70910075a
#
_entry.id   f24eb8ffdcb0fbbe7e3ba9b70910075a
#
_cell.length_a   1.000
_cell.length_b   1.000
_cell.length_c   1.000
_cell.angle_alpha   90.00
_cell.angle_beta   90.00
_cell.angle_gamma   90.00
#
_symmetry.space_group_name_H-M   'P 1'
#
loop_
_entity.id
_entity.type
_entity.pdbx_description
1 polymer ?
#
loop_
_entity_poly.entity_id
_entity_poly.type
_entity_poly.pdbx_seq_one_letter_code
_entity_poly.pdbx_strand_id
1 'polypeptide(L)'
;MATDWGASGRVDTYSLKAVDPFTLKNVETLQFDPSSSSITEAYYSDNYSSASIMLEGSDYVKDGSERLLRIYHDVTAGDGTKVSEVLGTFFVDSMTRNAKWHRQSRNLACYSTLLRSSDDKLTADFARAKGANVVAAIRAIVQADGGRLRVMDGVDKTRTFGQPISFEIGTCKKTVASEMAGWIGCTIGVDQYGYVTLSPYQNPASIAPKYTFTEGQHCMYLPGVGWDSNRDEVLNRVVMYYSRESKNDDDPYPLTDRVMVDLTESSRWSYDKVGRRKSEVVSVSQPCSHAELLAKAQTYLAENSAEILYITISHVQVPGLHAGDVVEYINNTDEDGLHVTGLITQMEINNLGPGCMCTSKIKILDWISG
;
A
#
# COMPACT_ATOMS: atom_id res chain seq x y z
N MET A 1 -3.18 22.01 20.01
CA MET A 1 -2.01 21.19 20.41
C MET A 1 -2.25 19.81 19.88
N ALA A 2 -1.23 19.16 19.33
CA ALA A 2 -1.35 17.76 18.93
C ALA A 2 -1.51 16.91 20.21
N THR A 3 -2.34 15.88 20.16
CA THR A 3 -2.54 14.95 21.29
C THR A 3 -1.25 14.17 21.56
N ASP A 4 -0.83 14.15 22.81
CA ASP A 4 0.33 13.38 23.25
C ASP A 4 -0.06 11.93 23.51
N TRP A 5 0.20 11.08 22.52
CA TRP A 5 -0.09 9.65 22.60
C TRP A 5 0.90 8.86 23.48
N GLY A 6 2.01 9.46 23.89
CA GLY A 6 3.02 8.88 24.79
C GLY A 6 2.78 9.18 26.26
N ALA A 7 1.80 10.02 26.60
CA ALA A 7 1.50 10.38 27.98
C ALA A 7 1.05 9.17 28.80
N SER A 8 1.45 9.18 30.09
CA SER A 8 1.00 8.14 31.04
C SER A 8 -0.52 8.15 31.21
N GLY A 9 -1.11 6.97 31.39
CA GLY A 9 -2.56 6.81 31.53
C GLY A 9 -3.31 6.54 30.22
N ARG A 10 -2.59 6.34 29.11
CA ARG A 10 -3.18 5.85 27.87
C ARG A 10 -3.80 4.46 28.07
N VAL A 11 -5.00 4.28 27.50
CA VAL A 11 -5.72 3.00 27.48
C VAL A 11 -6.08 2.65 26.04
N ASP A 12 -5.66 1.49 25.60
CA ASP A 12 -5.95 0.92 24.29
C ASP A 12 -6.91 -0.25 24.44
N THR A 13 -7.96 -0.27 23.64
CA THR A 13 -8.91 -1.39 23.56
C THR A 13 -9.20 -1.75 22.12
N TYR A 14 -9.40 -3.03 21.87
CA TYR A 14 -9.64 -3.54 20.52
C TYR A 14 -10.96 -4.29 20.47
N SER A 15 -11.69 -4.14 19.36
CA SER A 15 -12.90 -4.90 19.12
C SER A 15 -12.94 -5.43 17.68
N LEU A 16 -13.51 -6.63 17.53
CA LEU A 16 -13.65 -7.29 16.24
C LEU A 16 -15.12 -7.36 15.85
N LYS A 17 -15.44 -6.97 14.62
CA LYS A 17 -16.79 -7.06 14.08
C LYS A 17 -16.82 -7.87 12.79
N ALA A 18 -17.83 -8.73 12.66
CA ALA A 18 -18.20 -9.30 11.40
C ALA A 18 -18.92 -8.26 10.55
N VAL A 19 -18.61 -8.23 9.27
CA VAL A 19 -19.07 -7.23 8.31
C VAL A 19 -19.66 -7.93 7.09
N ASP A 20 -20.80 -7.45 6.64
CA ASP A 20 -21.40 -7.92 5.39
C ASP A 20 -20.52 -7.59 4.19
N PRO A 21 -20.13 -8.56 3.34
CA PRO A 21 -19.14 -8.37 2.29
C PRO A 21 -19.60 -7.47 1.14
N PHE A 22 -20.90 -7.26 0.99
CA PHE A 22 -21.45 -6.46 -0.11
C PHE A 22 -21.82 -5.05 0.33
N THR A 23 -22.36 -4.90 1.55
CA THR A 23 -22.79 -3.59 2.08
C THR A 23 -21.71 -2.90 2.90
N LEU A 24 -20.68 -3.63 3.35
CA LEU A 24 -19.64 -3.18 4.26
C LEU A 24 -20.17 -2.67 5.61
N LYS A 25 -21.37 -3.11 6.00
CA LYS A 25 -21.99 -2.78 7.30
C LYS A 25 -21.62 -3.82 8.35
N ASN A 26 -21.39 -3.36 9.56
CA ASN A 26 -21.21 -4.25 10.71
C ASN A 26 -22.48 -5.07 10.95
N VAL A 27 -22.31 -6.36 11.20
CA VAL A 27 -23.40 -7.32 11.45
C VAL A 27 -23.44 -7.71 12.93
N GLU A 28 -22.31 -8.14 13.47
CA GLU A 28 -22.20 -8.58 14.85
C GLU A 28 -20.80 -8.32 15.42
N THR A 29 -20.67 -8.38 16.75
CA THR A 29 -19.39 -8.30 17.43
C THR A 29 -18.90 -9.72 17.75
N LEU A 30 -17.65 -9.99 17.47
CA LEU A 30 -17.01 -11.29 17.67
C LEU A 30 -16.07 -11.24 18.87
N GLN A 31 -15.94 -12.37 19.54
CA GLN A 31 -14.94 -12.57 20.61
C GLN A 31 -13.63 -13.02 19.98
N PHE A 32 -12.55 -12.34 20.30
CA PHE A 32 -11.22 -12.67 19.80
C PHE A 32 -10.18 -12.40 20.88
N ASP A 33 -9.01 -12.99 20.74
CA ASP A 33 -7.85 -12.70 21.57
C ASP A 33 -6.98 -11.63 20.86
N PRO A 34 -7.06 -10.36 21.29
CA PRO A 34 -6.27 -9.30 20.69
C PRO A 34 -4.77 -9.55 20.85
N SER A 35 -4.35 -10.10 22.00
CA SER A 35 -2.93 -10.30 22.33
C SER A 35 -2.24 -11.37 21.46
N SER A 36 -3.02 -12.25 20.84
CA SER A 36 -2.55 -13.27 19.90
C SER A 36 -2.89 -12.92 18.44
N SER A 37 -3.29 -11.68 18.20
CA SER A 37 -3.67 -11.19 16.85
C SER A 37 -2.71 -10.10 16.40
N SER A 38 -2.45 -10.04 15.09
CA SER A 38 -1.53 -9.08 14.46
C SER A 38 -2.07 -8.54 13.15
N ILE A 39 -1.59 -7.38 12.75
CA ILE A 39 -1.87 -6.76 11.44
C ILE A 39 -0.54 -6.38 10.82
N THR A 40 -0.39 -6.62 9.52
CA THR A 40 0.72 -6.15 8.72
C THR A 40 0.17 -5.33 7.57
N GLU A 41 0.62 -4.10 7.46
CA GLU A 41 0.40 -3.24 6.30
C GLU A 41 1.69 -3.15 5.50
N ALA A 42 1.61 -3.25 4.17
CA ALA A 42 2.75 -3.15 3.28
C ALA A 42 2.35 -2.37 2.02
N TYR A 43 2.82 -1.14 1.92
CA TYR A 43 2.40 -0.14 0.93
C TYR A 43 2.54 -0.60 -0.52
N TYR A 44 3.61 -1.36 -0.81
CA TYR A 44 3.89 -1.86 -2.16
C TYR A 44 3.38 -3.29 -2.40
N SER A 45 2.73 -3.92 -1.41
CA SER A 45 2.23 -5.27 -1.59
C SER A 45 0.92 -5.31 -2.38
N ASP A 46 0.70 -6.44 -3.04
CA ASP A 46 -0.50 -6.67 -3.84
C ASP A 46 -1.80 -6.57 -3.04
N ASN A 47 -1.79 -6.98 -1.79
CA ASN A 47 -2.97 -6.96 -0.93
C ASN A 47 -2.98 -5.80 0.06
N TYR A 48 -1.95 -4.93 0.04
CA TYR A 48 -1.78 -3.78 0.93
C TYR A 48 -1.75 -4.14 2.42
N SER A 49 -2.69 -4.94 2.92
CA SER A 49 -2.71 -5.36 4.33
C SER A 49 -3.15 -6.81 4.50
N SER A 50 -2.63 -7.43 5.56
CA SER A 50 -2.98 -8.75 6.02
C SER A 50 -3.15 -8.76 7.54
N ALA A 51 -3.86 -9.76 8.06
CA ALA A 51 -4.03 -9.93 9.50
C ALA A 51 -4.00 -11.41 9.88
N SER A 52 -3.46 -11.70 11.06
CA SER A 52 -3.62 -12.97 11.75
C SER A 52 -4.53 -12.74 12.94
N ILE A 53 -5.71 -13.35 12.96
CA ILE A 53 -6.75 -13.10 13.97
C ILE A 53 -7.04 -14.38 14.73
N MET A 54 -6.87 -14.33 16.05
CA MET A 54 -7.20 -15.43 16.94
C MET A 54 -8.62 -15.27 17.47
N LEU A 55 -9.57 -16.05 16.93
CA LEU A 55 -10.94 -16.09 17.44
C LEU A 55 -11.04 -17.00 18.65
N GLU A 56 -11.76 -16.53 19.66
CA GLU A 56 -12.17 -17.30 20.82
C GLU A 56 -13.62 -17.80 20.64
N GLY A 57 -13.86 -19.06 21.01
CA GLY A 57 -15.20 -19.65 20.97
C GLY A 57 -15.62 -20.25 19.63
N SER A 58 -16.91 -20.54 19.53
CA SER A 58 -17.51 -21.20 18.37
C SER A 58 -18.04 -20.21 17.35
N ASP A 59 -18.20 -20.64 16.13
CA ASP A 59 -19.25 -20.22 15.19
C ASP A 59 -19.11 -18.88 14.45
N TYR A 60 -17.90 -18.54 14.02
CA TYR A 60 -17.74 -17.50 12.99
C TYR A 60 -18.49 -17.85 11.68
N VAL A 61 -18.67 -19.14 11.38
CA VAL A 61 -19.38 -19.60 10.19
C VAL A 61 -20.51 -20.54 10.64
N LYS A 62 -21.65 -19.99 11.05
CA LYS A 62 -22.84 -20.80 11.41
C LYS A 62 -23.65 -21.24 10.19
N ASP A 63 -23.67 -20.44 9.16
CA ASP A 63 -24.58 -20.58 8.02
C ASP A 63 -23.89 -20.72 6.65
N GLY A 64 -22.55 -20.89 6.64
CA GLY A 64 -21.77 -20.97 5.42
C GLY A 64 -21.62 -19.64 4.66
N SER A 65 -22.11 -18.54 5.24
CA SER A 65 -21.89 -17.21 4.65
C SER A 65 -20.53 -16.66 5.01
N GLU A 66 -19.75 -16.29 4.02
CA GLU A 66 -18.51 -15.56 4.23
C GLU A 66 -18.80 -14.15 4.70
N ARG A 67 -18.13 -13.74 5.77
CA ARG A 67 -18.18 -12.37 6.30
C ARG A 67 -16.78 -11.81 6.38
N LEU A 68 -16.68 -10.50 6.17
CA LEU A 68 -15.44 -9.79 6.43
C LEU A 68 -15.25 -9.59 7.93
N LEU A 69 -14.00 -9.44 8.32
CA LEU A 69 -13.59 -9.10 9.68
C LEU A 69 -13.07 -7.68 9.72
N ARG A 70 -13.58 -6.86 10.63
CA ARG A 70 -13.13 -5.48 10.83
C ARG A 70 -12.65 -5.29 12.24
N ILE A 71 -11.41 -4.80 12.38
CA ILE A 71 -10.77 -4.54 13.66
C ILE A 71 -10.88 -3.04 13.95
N TYR A 72 -11.39 -2.73 15.15
CA TYR A 72 -11.44 -1.38 15.70
C TYR A 72 -10.41 -1.23 16.80
N HIS A 73 -9.84 -0.06 16.88
CA HIS A 73 -8.94 0.37 17.94
C HIS A 73 -9.52 1.62 18.58
N ASP A 74 -9.85 1.52 19.85
CA ASP A 74 -10.36 2.62 20.67
C ASP A 74 -9.26 3.04 21.64
N VAL A 75 -8.80 4.28 21.53
CA VAL A 75 -7.71 4.85 22.33
C VAL A 75 -8.25 5.95 23.20
N THR A 76 -7.89 5.92 24.47
CA THR A 76 -8.05 7.06 25.37
C THR A 76 -6.66 7.53 25.78
N ALA A 77 -6.28 8.74 25.39
CA ALA A 77 -5.02 9.36 25.78
C ALA A 77 -5.02 9.75 27.27
N GLY A 78 -3.84 10.00 27.85
CA GLY A 78 -3.69 10.41 29.24
C GLY A 78 -4.39 11.72 29.61
N ASP A 79 -4.64 12.60 28.63
CA ASP A 79 -5.42 13.84 28.79
C ASP A 79 -6.94 13.63 28.69
N GLY A 80 -7.39 12.39 28.48
CA GLY A 80 -8.80 12.02 28.30
C GLY A 80 -9.33 12.13 26.87
N THR A 81 -8.50 12.53 25.89
CA THR A 81 -8.86 12.54 24.47
C THR A 81 -9.14 11.12 24.00
N LYS A 82 -10.28 10.92 23.32
CA LYS A 82 -10.70 9.61 22.81
C LYS A 82 -10.70 9.61 21.28
N VAL A 83 -10.11 8.57 20.73
CA VAL A 83 -10.13 8.28 19.27
C VAL A 83 -10.59 6.85 19.07
N SER A 84 -11.48 6.64 18.12
CA SER A 84 -11.87 5.32 17.62
C SER A 84 -11.52 5.25 16.14
N GLU A 85 -10.72 4.28 15.76
CA GLU A 85 -10.30 4.07 14.38
C GLU A 85 -10.53 2.64 13.92
N VAL A 86 -10.61 2.45 12.62
CA VAL A 86 -10.61 1.12 11.99
C VAL A 86 -9.21 0.82 11.54
N LEU A 87 -8.63 -0.29 12.01
CA LEU A 87 -7.31 -0.74 11.58
C LEU A 87 -7.34 -1.48 10.24
N GLY A 88 -8.44 -2.13 9.92
CA GLY A 88 -8.60 -2.80 8.64
C GLY A 88 -9.87 -3.62 8.55
N THR A 89 -10.22 -3.98 7.31
CA THR A 89 -11.34 -4.85 6.96
C THR A 89 -10.82 -5.94 6.04
N PHE A 90 -11.00 -7.21 6.43
CA PHE A 90 -10.29 -8.35 5.86
C PHE A 90 -11.22 -9.46 5.40
N PHE A 91 -10.87 -10.14 4.31
CA PHE A 91 -11.37 -11.47 3.96
C PHE A 91 -10.59 -12.52 4.74
N VAL A 92 -11.25 -13.59 5.14
CA VAL A 92 -10.61 -14.79 5.67
C VAL A 92 -10.19 -15.67 4.50
N ASP A 93 -8.89 -15.88 4.34
CA ASP A 93 -8.32 -16.74 3.32
C ASP A 93 -8.21 -18.18 3.81
N SER A 94 -7.66 -18.36 4.99
CA SER A 94 -7.51 -19.69 5.58
C SER A 94 -7.77 -19.70 7.10
N MET A 95 -8.11 -20.88 7.62
CA MET A 95 -8.43 -21.07 9.02
C MET A 95 -7.76 -22.32 9.57
N THR A 96 -6.99 -22.16 10.64
CA THR A 96 -6.46 -23.27 11.43
C THR A 96 -7.22 -23.40 12.74
N ARG A 97 -7.81 -24.58 12.96
CA ARG A 97 -8.55 -24.88 14.18
C ARG A 97 -7.65 -25.58 15.21
N ASN A 98 -7.54 -24.99 16.37
CA ASN A 98 -6.87 -25.59 17.54
C ASN A 98 -7.91 -26.00 18.57
N ALA A 99 -8.00 -27.30 18.86
CA ALA A 99 -8.87 -27.85 19.90
C ALA A 99 -7.98 -28.41 21.01
N LYS A 100 -7.90 -27.72 22.14
CA LYS A 100 -7.24 -28.22 23.36
C LYS A 100 -8.26 -28.23 24.49
N TRP A 101 -8.54 -29.46 25.01
CA TRP A 101 -9.45 -29.66 26.12
C TRP A 101 -10.82 -28.98 25.86
N HIS A 102 -11.24 -28.06 26.69
CA HIS A 102 -12.53 -27.38 26.58
C HIS A 102 -12.46 -26.00 25.88
N ARG A 103 -11.29 -25.59 25.38
CA ARG A 103 -11.13 -24.34 24.62
C ARG A 103 -10.94 -24.64 23.14
N GLN A 104 -11.76 -24.04 22.30
CA GLN A 104 -11.60 -24.02 20.86
C GLN A 104 -11.13 -22.62 20.47
N SER A 105 -9.99 -22.53 19.85
CA SER A 105 -9.52 -21.30 19.20
C SER A 105 -9.29 -21.53 17.72
N ARG A 106 -9.46 -20.50 16.95
CA ARG A 106 -9.26 -20.51 15.50
C ARG A 106 -8.32 -19.39 15.13
N ASN A 107 -7.22 -19.74 14.47
CA ASN A 107 -6.34 -18.76 13.87
C ASN A 107 -6.76 -18.56 12.43
N LEU A 108 -7.08 -17.32 12.06
CA LEU A 108 -7.52 -16.89 10.72
C LEU A 108 -6.40 -16.13 10.06
N ALA A 109 -5.96 -16.58 8.89
CA ALA A 109 -5.14 -15.76 8.00
C ALA A 109 -6.06 -14.95 7.10
N CYS A 110 -5.86 -13.64 7.10
CA CYS A 110 -6.77 -12.70 6.49
C CYS A 110 -6.02 -11.72 5.59
N TYR A 111 -6.67 -11.27 4.51
CA TYR A 111 -6.14 -10.28 3.58
C TYR A 111 -7.17 -9.17 3.34
N SER A 112 -6.70 -8.01 2.91
CA SER A 112 -7.56 -6.88 2.59
C SER A 112 -8.60 -7.22 1.51
N THR A 113 -9.59 -6.34 1.36
CA THR A 113 -10.66 -6.53 0.35
C THR A 113 -10.18 -6.48 -1.10
N LEU A 114 -8.92 -6.08 -1.35
CA LEU A 114 -8.28 -6.19 -2.68
C LEU A 114 -8.11 -7.65 -3.13
N LEU A 115 -8.06 -8.60 -2.19
CA LEU A 115 -7.99 -10.03 -2.49
C LEU A 115 -9.09 -10.44 -3.48
N ARG A 116 -10.32 -9.92 -3.31
CA ARG A 116 -11.44 -10.17 -4.22
C ARG A 116 -11.10 -9.90 -5.68
N SER A 117 -10.54 -8.73 -5.96
CA SER A 117 -10.15 -8.34 -7.33
C SER A 117 -8.86 -8.99 -7.80
N SER A 118 -8.03 -9.49 -6.86
CA SER A 118 -6.83 -10.26 -7.18
C SER A 118 -7.14 -11.69 -7.59
N ASP A 119 -8.14 -12.31 -6.96
CA ASP A 119 -8.55 -13.69 -7.25
C ASP A 119 -9.44 -13.79 -8.48
N ASP A 120 -10.26 -12.76 -8.74
CA ASP A 120 -11.19 -12.75 -9.84
C ASP A 120 -10.53 -12.33 -11.16
N LYS A 121 -10.84 -13.06 -12.20
CA LYS A 121 -10.30 -12.86 -13.56
C LYS A 121 -11.40 -12.48 -14.52
N LEU A 122 -11.03 -11.81 -15.60
CA LEU A 122 -11.94 -11.54 -16.70
C LEU A 122 -12.43 -12.87 -17.30
N THR A 123 -13.74 -13.03 -17.36
CA THR A 123 -14.40 -14.20 -18.00
C THR A 123 -14.71 -13.97 -19.48
N ALA A 124 -14.52 -12.75 -19.97
CA ALA A 124 -14.59 -12.34 -21.36
C ALA A 124 -13.66 -11.15 -21.57
N ASP A 125 -13.30 -10.86 -22.81
CA ASP A 125 -12.50 -9.70 -23.15
C ASP A 125 -13.16 -8.40 -22.67
N PHE A 126 -12.38 -7.56 -22.02
CA PHE A 126 -12.84 -6.27 -21.55
C PHE A 126 -12.33 -5.17 -22.47
N ALA A 127 -13.22 -4.66 -23.32
CA ALA A 127 -12.87 -3.60 -24.25
C ALA A 127 -13.62 -2.29 -23.95
N ARG A 128 -12.99 -1.16 -24.24
CA ARG A 128 -13.59 0.18 -24.20
C ARG A 128 -13.16 0.99 -25.41
N ALA A 129 -14.12 1.69 -25.98
CA ALA A 129 -13.85 2.57 -27.12
C ALA A 129 -13.10 3.84 -26.71
N LYS A 130 -12.42 4.47 -27.68
CA LYS A 130 -11.90 5.83 -27.53
C LYS A 130 -13.00 6.78 -27.04
N GLY A 131 -12.68 7.65 -26.11
CA GLY A 131 -13.63 8.61 -25.51
C GLY A 131 -14.48 8.06 -24.37
N ALA A 132 -14.42 6.74 -24.06
CA ALA A 132 -15.09 6.19 -22.87
C ALA A 132 -14.42 6.71 -21.60
N ASN A 133 -15.22 6.91 -20.54
CA ASN A 133 -14.72 7.45 -19.27
C ASN A 133 -13.92 6.39 -18.48
N VAL A 134 -12.68 6.73 -18.07
CA VAL A 134 -11.75 5.82 -17.40
C VAL A 134 -12.25 5.45 -16.01
N VAL A 135 -12.71 6.44 -15.22
CA VAL A 135 -13.19 6.19 -13.83
C VAL A 135 -14.44 5.31 -13.83
N ALA A 136 -15.33 5.48 -14.83
CA ALA A 136 -16.49 4.63 -14.99
C ALA A 136 -16.10 3.18 -15.36
N ALA A 137 -15.07 3.01 -16.19
CA ALA A 137 -14.54 1.69 -16.55
C ALA A 137 -13.93 0.97 -15.34
N ILE A 138 -13.09 1.67 -14.54
CA ILE A 138 -12.53 1.15 -13.28
C ILE A 138 -13.66 0.75 -12.32
N ARG A 139 -14.67 1.61 -12.17
CA ARG A 139 -15.83 1.33 -11.32
C ARG A 139 -16.56 0.07 -11.77
N ALA A 140 -16.76 -0.12 -13.06
CA ALA A 140 -17.42 -1.29 -13.60
C ALA A 140 -16.66 -2.59 -13.27
N ILE A 141 -15.33 -2.59 -13.36
CA ILE A 141 -14.48 -3.74 -13.00
C ILE A 141 -14.59 -4.03 -11.50
N VAL A 142 -14.42 -3.02 -10.64
CA VAL A 142 -14.49 -3.20 -9.18
C VAL A 142 -15.87 -3.66 -8.72
N GLN A 143 -16.94 -3.17 -9.35
CA GLN A 143 -18.31 -3.54 -8.98
C GLN A 143 -18.74 -4.90 -9.53
N ALA A 144 -18.11 -5.38 -10.61
CA ALA A 144 -18.43 -6.67 -11.21
C ALA A 144 -18.15 -7.86 -10.26
N ASP A 145 -17.21 -7.71 -9.33
CA ASP A 145 -16.90 -8.70 -8.29
C ASP A 145 -17.54 -8.37 -6.92
N GLY A 146 -18.44 -7.37 -6.87
CA GLY A 146 -19.13 -6.94 -5.65
C GLY A 146 -18.32 -5.96 -4.80
N GLY A 147 -17.17 -5.47 -5.29
CA GLY A 147 -16.37 -4.43 -4.62
C GLY A 147 -17.07 -3.07 -4.66
N ARG A 148 -16.59 -2.14 -3.84
CA ARG A 148 -17.06 -0.75 -3.80
C ARG A 148 -15.91 0.20 -4.03
N LEU A 149 -16.02 1.03 -5.06
CA LEU A 149 -15.00 2.03 -5.41
C LEU A 149 -15.30 3.37 -4.73
N ARG A 150 -14.34 3.87 -3.97
CA ARG A 150 -14.28 5.25 -3.47
C ARG A 150 -13.26 6.03 -4.31
N VAL A 151 -13.72 7.09 -4.96
CA VAL A 151 -12.86 8.00 -5.73
C VAL A 151 -12.46 9.14 -4.82
N MET A 152 -11.16 9.26 -4.56
CA MET A 152 -10.61 10.26 -3.66
C MET A 152 -10.58 11.64 -4.32
N ASP A 153 -10.44 12.68 -3.51
CA ASP A 153 -10.30 14.05 -4.00
C ASP A 153 -9.03 14.21 -4.83
N GLY A 154 -9.09 15.10 -5.82
CA GLY A 154 -7.99 15.33 -6.76
C GLY A 154 -7.98 14.39 -7.99
N VAL A 155 -8.81 13.34 -8.02
CA VAL A 155 -8.98 12.50 -9.22
C VAL A 155 -9.83 13.22 -10.26
N ASP A 156 -9.31 13.38 -11.48
CA ASP A 156 -10.08 13.90 -12.61
C ASP A 156 -11.10 12.87 -13.10
N LYS A 157 -12.35 13.02 -12.64
CA LYS A 157 -13.48 12.13 -12.96
C LYS A 157 -13.96 12.23 -14.42
N THR A 158 -13.45 13.21 -15.17
CA THR A 158 -13.85 13.47 -16.57
C THR A 158 -12.92 12.82 -17.60
N ARG A 159 -11.79 12.28 -17.18
CA ARG A 159 -10.78 11.65 -18.04
C ARG A 159 -11.37 10.54 -18.88
N THR A 160 -11.02 10.54 -20.16
CA THR A 160 -11.46 9.55 -21.16
C THR A 160 -10.25 8.85 -21.77
N PHE A 161 -10.48 7.66 -22.31
CA PHE A 161 -9.46 6.93 -23.07
C PHE A 161 -9.13 7.68 -24.37
N GLY A 162 -7.84 7.94 -24.60
CA GLY A 162 -7.33 8.59 -25.83
C GLY A 162 -7.40 7.65 -27.06
N GLN A 163 -7.47 6.33 -26.82
CA GLN A 163 -7.56 5.27 -27.85
C GLN A 163 -8.41 4.11 -27.32
N PRO A 164 -8.89 3.22 -28.19
CA PRO A 164 -9.56 1.99 -27.75
C PRO A 164 -8.60 1.13 -26.93
N ILE A 165 -9.13 0.46 -25.92
CA ILE A 165 -8.38 -0.48 -25.09
C ILE A 165 -9.05 -1.84 -25.07
N SER A 166 -8.24 -2.88 -24.88
CA SER A 166 -8.72 -4.24 -24.68
C SER A 166 -7.81 -4.97 -23.71
N PHE A 167 -8.44 -5.75 -22.82
CA PHE A 167 -7.78 -6.70 -21.95
C PHE A 167 -8.35 -8.08 -22.23
N GLU A 168 -7.48 -9.07 -22.32
CA GLU A 168 -7.87 -10.43 -22.68
C GLU A 168 -8.53 -11.17 -21.52
N ILE A 169 -9.36 -12.15 -21.88
CA ILE A 169 -9.91 -13.13 -20.94
C ILE A 169 -8.79 -13.75 -20.09
N GLY A 170 -9.06 -13.97 -18.80
CA GLY A 170 -8.09 -14.52 -17.85
C GLY A 170 -7.19 -13.47 -17.17
N THR A 171 -7.19 -12.21 -17.63
CA THR A 171 -6.47 -11.12 -16.94
C THR A 171 -7.11 -10.86 -15.58
N CYS A 172 -6.28 -10.70 -14.54
CA CYS A 172 -6.71 -10.37 -13.18
C CYS A 172 -7.41 -8.99 -13.15
N LYS A 173 -8.58 -8.91 -12.54
CA LYS A 173 -9.35 -7.65 -12.48
C LYS A 173 -8.62 -6.52 -11.77
N LYS A 174 -7.83 -6.84 -10.72
CA LYS A 174 -6.96 -5.86 -10.06
C LYS A 174 -5.94 -5.27 -11.02
N THR A 175 -5.28 -6.11 -11.82
CA THR A 175 -4.31 -5.65 -12.84
C THR A 175 -4.97 -4.70 -13.81
N VAL A 176 -6.15 -5.06 -14.36
CA VAL A 176 -6.92 -4.21 -15.26
C VAL A 176 -7.25 -2.85 -14.64
N ALA A 177 -7.73 -2.86 -13.39
CA ALA A 177 -8.06 -1.63 -12.66
C ALA A 177 -6.81 -0.77 -12.42
N SER A 178 -5.69 -1.38 -12.01
CA SER A 178 -4.42 -0.69 -11.73
C SER A 178 -3.80 -0.07 -12.98
N GLU A 179 -3.81 -0.78 -14.10
CA GLU A 179 -3.33 -0.23 -15.37
C GLU A 179 -4.17 0.96 -15.84
N MET A 180 -5.50 0.84 -15.79
CA MET A 180 -6.38 1.96 -16.14
C MET A 180 -6.18 3.16 -15.20
N ALA A 181 -5.95 2.93 -13.90
CA ALA A 181 -5.64 4.01 -12.95
C ALA A 181 -4.30 4.68 -13.28
N GLY A 182 -3.27 3.90 -13.60
CA GLY A 182 -1.96 4.43 -14.01
C GLY A 182 -2.02 5.35 -15.22
N TRP A 183 -2.91 5.09 -16.19
CA TRP A 183 -3.06 5.94 -17.38
C TRP A 183 -3.57 7.35 -17.06
N ILE A 184 -4.25 7.53 -15.96
CA ILE A 184 -4.75 8.84 -15.51
C ILE A 184 -3.93 9.40 -14.33
N GLY A 185 -2.73 8.84 -14.06
CA GLY A 185 -1.86 9.27 -12.97
C GLY A 185 -2.44 8.96 -11.58
N CYS A 186 -3.20 7.88 -11.46
CA CYS A 186 -3.82 7.43 -10.22
C CYS A 186 -3.32 6.05 -9.81
N THR A 187 -3.56 5.69 -8.56
CA THR A 187 -3.28 4.38 -7.98
C THR A 187 -4.55 3.73 -7.43
N ILE A 188 -4.59 2.41 -7.47
CA ILE A 188 -5.61 1.60 -6.79
C ILE A 188 -5.06 1.18 -5.44
N GLY A 189 -5.87 1.38 -4.40
CA GLY A 189 -5.58 0.96 -3.04
C GLY A 189 -6.83 0.44 -2.35
N VAL A 190 -6.76 0.30 -1.03
CA VAL A 190 -7.90 -0.06 -0.17
C VAL A 190 -7.85 0.81 1.08
N ASP A 191 -9.01 1.28 1.53
CA ASP A 191 -9.11 1.95 2.82
C ASP A 191 -9.41 0.94 3.96
N GLN A 192 -9.26 1.39 5.18
CA GLN A 192 -9.47 0.58 6.38
C GLN A 192 -10.91 0.04 6.48
N TYR A 193 -11.87 0.69 5.84
CA TYR A 193 -13.28 0.26 5.80
C TYR A 193 -13.57 -0.78 4.71
N GLY A 194 -12.56 -1.14 3.90
CA GLY A 194 -12.69 -2.13 2.84
C GLY A 194 -13.21 -1.58 1.51
N TYR A 195 -13.21 -0.26 1.31
CA TYR A 195 -13.48 0.31 -0.02
C TYR A 195 -12.21 0.27 -0.85
N VAL A 196 -12.32 -0.20 -2.08
CA VAL A 196 -11.26 0.01 -3.07
C VAL A 196 -11.16 1.51 -3.34
N THR A 197 -9.98 2.08 -3.25
CA THR A 197 -9.75 3.51 -3.45
C THR A 197 -9.06 3.78 -4.77
N LEU A 198 -9.49 4.83 -5.46
CA LEU A 198 -8.78 5.41 -6.59
C LEU A 198 -8.26 6.78 -6.14
N SER A 199 -6.95 6.91 -6.04
CA SER A 199 -6.28 8.11 -5.51
C SER A 199 -5.31 8.68 -6.54
N PRO A 200 -5.14 10.02 -6.64
CA PRO A 200 -4.09 10.57 -7.48
C PRO A 200 -2.72 10.13 -6.94
N TYR A 201 -1.81 9.79 -7.85
CA TYR A 201 -0.43 9.53 -7.44
C TYR A 201 0.19 10.82 -6.88
N GLN A 202 0.78 10.71 -5.71
CA GLN A 202 1.53 11.79 -5.09
C GLN A 202 2.96 11.32 -4.86
N ASN A 203 3.93 12.14 -5.24
CA ASN A 203 5.33 11.86 -4.91
C ASN A 203 5.51 11.96 -3.38
N PRO A 204 5.91 10.88 -2.69
CA PRO A 204 6.07 10.90 -1.24
C PRO A 204 7.01 12.01 -0.74
N ALA A 205 8.05 12.35 -1.51
CA ALA A 205 8.98 13.43 -1.16
C ALA A 205 8.33 14.83 -1.12
N SER A 206 7.13 15.00 -1.69
CA SER A 206 6.38 16.26 -1.67
C SER A 206 5.29 16.31 -0.59
N ILE A 207 5.11 15.23 0.17
CA ILE A 207 4.07 15.12 1.20
C ILE A 207 4.65 15.58 2.53
N ALA A 208 3.95 16.48 3.23
CA ALA A 208 4.33 16.88 4.57
C ALA A 208 4.24 15.69 5.55
N PRO A 209 5.18 15.54 6.48
CA PRO A 209 5.14 14.48 7.48
C PRO A 209 3.84 14.52 8.30
N LYS A 210 3.21 13.38 8.42
CA LYS A 210 1.98 13.20 9.21
C LYS A 210 2.25 13.07 10.69
N TYR A 211 3.42 12.53 11.04
CA TYR A 211 3.87 12.35 12.41
C TYR A 211 5.38 12.52 12.50
N THR A 212 5.85 13.06 13.63
CA THR A 212 7.27 13.20 13.94
C THR A 212 7.62 12.33 15.13
N PHE A 213 8.49 11.35 14.92
CA PHE A 213 9.11 10.58 15.99
C PHE A 213 10.30 11.37 16.54
N THR A 214 10.22 11.80 17.77
CA THR A 214 11.27 12.58 18.43
C THR A 214 11.60 12.02 19.78
N GLU A 215 12.81 12.24 20.24
CA GLU A 215 13.28 11.92 21.59
C GLU A 215 12.64 12.86 22.62
N GLY A 216 12.66 12.42 23.88
CA GLY A 216 12.20 13.22 24.99
C GLY A 216 11.30 12.47 25.96
N GLN A 217 10.66 13.22 26.86
CA GLN A 217 9.85 12.66 27.94
C GLN A 217 8.65 11.82 27.46
N HIS A 218 8.15 12.10 26.25
CA HIS A 218 7.02 11.44 25.63
C HIS A 218 7.41 10.69 24.34
N CYS A 219 8.64 10.18 24.33
CA CYS A 219 9.15 9.41 23.20
C CYS A 219 8.27 8.17 22.95
N MET A 220 7.77 8.04 21.72
CA MET A 220 6.87 6.97 21.31
C MET A 220 7.61 5.78 20.67
N TYR A 221 8.93 5.85 20.51
CA TYR A 221 9.71 4.77 19.92
C TYR A 221 10.76 4.24 20.90
N LEU A 222 11.15 2.97 20.71
CA LEU A 222 12.23 2.35 21.48
C LEU A 222 13.59 2.79 20.93
N PRO A 223 14.60 2.96 21.81
CA PRO A 223 15.96 3.20 21.38
C PRO A 223 16.47 2.07 20.47
N GLY A 224 17.22 2.46 19.46
CA GLY A 224 17.79 1.53 18.49
C GLY A 224 17.07 1.56 17.15
N VAL A 225 17.85 1.75 16.10
CA VAL A 225 17.39 1.81 14.71
C VAL A 225 18.08 0.71 13.93
N GLY A 226 17.28 -0.14 13.29
CA GLY A 226 17.81 -1.07 12.30
C GLY A 226 18.07 -0.30 11.00
N TRP A 227 19.29 -0.44 10.45
CA TRP A 227 19.65 0.11 9.15
C TRP A 227 19.67 -0.99 8.11
N ASP A 228 19.05 -0.73 6.98
CA ASP A 228 19.05 -1.64 5.84
C ASP A 228 19.29 -0.82 4.57
N SER A 229 20.34 -1.15 3.83
CA SER A 229 20.64 -0.51 2.56
C SER A 229 20.50 -1.51 1.43
N ASN A 230 19.56 -1.26 0.53
CA ASN A 230 19.40 -2.11 -0.63
C ASN A 230 20.10 -1.50 -1.84
N ARG A 231 21.34 -1.99 -2.08
CA ARG A 231 22.11 -1.64 -3.25
C ARG A 231 21.77 -2.48 -4.47
N ASP A 232 21.05 -3.60 -4.25
CA ASP A 232 20.71 -4.51 -5.33
C ASP A 232 19.55 -4.00 -6.20
N GLU A 233 18.81 -3.03 -5.75
CA GLU A 233 17.73 -2.39 -6.49
C GLU A 233 18.18 -1.14 -7.27
N VAL A 234 19.41 -0.66 -7.08
CA VAL A 234 19.90 0.53 -7.79
C VAL A 234 20.13 0.22 -9.27
N LEU A 235 19.32 0.79 -10.12
CA LEU A 235 19.47 0.68 -11.57
C LEU A 235 20.47 1.70 -12.10
N ASN A 236 21.28 1.30 -13.10
CA ASN A 236 22.12 2.21 -13.85
C ASN A 236 21.83 2.22 -15.36
N ARG A 237 20.85 1.39 -15.77
CA ARG A 237 20.34 1.38 -17.15
C ARG A 237 18.85 1.00 -17.12
N VAL A 238 18.07 1.67 -17.95
CA VAL A 238 16.68 1.29 -18.27
C VAL A 238 16.54 1.16 -19.77
N VAL A 239 15.90 0.09 -20.21
CA VAL A 239 15.43 -0.09 -21.57
C VAL A 239 13.92 -0.05 -21.53
N MET A 240 13.31 0.96 -22.14
CA MET A 240 11.87 1.10 -22.19
C MET A 240 11.38 0.91 -23.61
N TYR A 241 10.35 0.10 -23.79
CA TYR A 241 9.83 -0.22 -25.11
C TYR A 241 8.32 -0.42 -25.10
N TYR A 242 7.72 -0.32 -26.26
CA TYR A 242 6.40 -0.85 -26.54
C TYR A 242 6.40 -1.64 -27.86
N SER A 243 5.48 -2.60 -27.96
CA SER A 243 5.26 -3.39 -29.15
C SER A 243 3.77 -3.67 -29.28
N ARG A 244 3.23 -3.59 -30.50
CA ARG A 244 1.83 -3.92 -30.82
C ARG A 244 1.75 -4.68 -32.13
N GLU A 245 0.73 -5.51 -32.27
CA GLU A 245 0.59 -6.39 -33.44
C GLU A 245 0.05 -5.67 -34.67
N SER A 246 -0.78 -4.65 -34.48
CA SER A 246 -1.42 -3.94 -35.58
C SER A 246 -1.42 -2.41 -35.36
N LYS A 247 -1.46 -1.69 -36.46
CA LYS A 247 -1.56 -0.23 -36.49
C LYS A 247 -2.83 0.13 -37.28
N ASN A 248 -3.62 1.07 -36.74
CA ASN A 248 -4.70 1.71 -37.49
C ASN A 248 -4.11 2.79 -38.40
N ASP A 249 -4.72 3.03 -39.56
CA ASP A 249 -4.22 3.97 -40.57
C ASP A 249 -4.06 5.42 -40.04
N ASP A 250 -4.88 5.82 -39.06
CA ASP A 250 -4.84 7.12 -38.42
C ASP A 250 -3.90 7.21 -37.21
N ASP A 251 -3.18 6.14 -36.87
CA ASP A 251 -2.32 6.10 -35.69
C ASP A 251 -0.93 6.70 -36.01
N PRO A 252 -0.50 7.79 -35.34
CA PRO A 252 0.76 8.45 -35.62
C PRO A 252 2.00 7.66 -35.14
N TYR A 253 1.83 6.68 -34.29
CA TYR A 253 2.95 5.97 -33.64
C TYR A 253 3.38 4.72 -34.40
N PRO A 254 4.68 4.35 -34.39
CA PRO A 254 5.18 3.12 -35.00
C PRO A 254 4.63 1.86 -34.31
N LEU A 255 4.76 0.70 -34.94
CA LEU A 255 4.37 -0.59 -34.35
C LEU A 255 5.22 -0.94 -33.12
N THR A 256 6.49 -0.55 -33.13
CA THR A 256 7.44 -0.78 -32.07
C THR A 256 8.34 0.43 -31.91
N ASP A 257 8.65 0.79 -30.67
CA ASP A 257 9.72 1.75 -30.37
C ASP A 257 10.46 1.31 -29.10
N ARG A 258 11.71 1.72 -28.99
CA ARG A 258 12.57 1.39 -27.88
C ARG A 258 13.57 2.52 -27.61
N VAL A 259 13.73 2.84 -26.35
CA VAL A 259 14.77 3.74 -25.84
C VAL A 259 15.63 3.05 -24.81
N MET A 260 16.86 3.47 -24.69
CA MET A 260 17.79 3.01 -23.66
C MET A 260 18.43 4.24 -23.01
N VAL A 261 18.41 4.27 -21.68
CA VAL A 261 18.96 5.36 -20.87
C VAL A 261 19.95 4.78 -19.86
N ASP A 262 21.14 5.34 -19.84
CA ASP A 262 22.18 5.04 -18.85
C ASP A 262 22.34 6.20 -17.88
N LEU A 263 22.76 5.93 -16.66
CA LEU A 263 23.21 6.97 -15.73
C LEU A 263 24.45 7.67 -16.25
N THR A 264 24.50 8.97 -16.04
CA THR A 264 25.65 9.80 -16.40
C THR A 264 26.90 9.40 -15.59
N GLU A 265 28.08 9.59 -16.14
CA GLU A 265 29.38 9.31 -15.49
C GLU A 265 29.56 10.04 -14.14
N SER A 266 28.87 11.16 -13.95
CA SER A 266 28.86 11.91 -12.68
C SER A 266 28.17 11.15 -11.54
N SER A 267 27.23 10.26 -11.83
CA SER A 267 26.56 9.46 -10.81
C SER A 267 27.52 8.48 -10.15
N ARG A 268 27.44 8.36 -8.81
CA ARG A 268 28.21 7.35 -8.05
C ARG A 268 27.83 5.91 -8.42
N TRP A 269 26.67 5.71 -9.03
CA TRP A 269 26.15 4.42 -9.45
C TRP A 269 26.30 4.15 -10.94
N SER A 270 26.99 5.03 -11.68
CA SER A 270 27.27 4.82 -13.11
C SER A 270 28.06 3.52 -13.32
N TYR A 271 27.93 2.95 -14.53
CA TYR A 271 28.68 1.76 -14.90
C TYR A 271 30.19 1.94 -14.71
N ASP A 272 30.74 3.09 -15.05
CA ASP A 272 32.17 3.39 -15.00
C ASP A 272 32.72 3.38 -13.57
N LYS A 273 31.89 3.66 -12.58
CA LYS A 273 32.29 3.64 -11.16
C LYS A 273 32.01 2.32 -10.48
N VAL A 274 30.89 1.67 -10.82
CA VAL A 274 30.46 0.43 -10.14
C VAL A 274 31.01 -0.82 -10.85
N GLY A 275 31.39 -0.72 -12.14
CA GLY A 275 31.89 -1.83 -12.95
C GLY A 275 30.84 -2.91 -13.30
N ARG A 276 29.57 -2.70 -12.92
CA ARG A 276 28.47 -3.63 -13.13
C ARG A 276 27.27 -2.90 -13.74
N ARG A 277 26.68 -3.47 -14.81
CA ARG A 277 25.40 -2.99 -15.35
C ARG A 277 24.25 -3.65 -14.62
N LYS A 278 23.35 -2.81 -14.11
CA LYS A 278 22.06 -3.19 -13.57
C LYS A 278 21.00 -2.60 -14.45
N SER A 279 20.43 -3.43 -15.31
CA SER A 279 19.50 -3.02 -16.34
C SER A 279 18.12 -3.57 -16.04
N GLU A 280 17.12 -2.75 -16.23
CA GLU A 280 15.73 -3.19 -16.24
C GLU A 280 15.11 -2.93 -17.61
N VAL A 281 14.23 -3.85 -18.04
CA VAL A 281 13.52 -3.76 -19.31
C VAL A 281 12.05 -3.57 -19.00
N VAL A 282 11.51 -2.39 -19.31
CA VAL A 282 10.14 -1.99 -18.97
C VAL A 282 9.30 -1.92 -20.23
N SER A 283 8.20 -2.66 -20.27
CA SER A 283 7.21 -2.58 -21.34
C SER A 283 6.17 -1.51 -21.01
N VAL A 284 5.87 -0.65 -22.00
CA VAL A 284 4.79 0.34 -21.91
C VAL A 284 3.61 -0.16 -22.70
N SER A 285 2.46 -0.29 -22.04
CA SER A 285 1.24 -0.81 -22.64
C SER A 285 0.60 0.12 -23.71
N GLN A 286 0.93 1.42 -23.67
CA GLN A 286 0.40 2.38 -24.64
C GLN A 286 1.48 2.90 -25.57
N PRO A 287 1.26 2.91 -26.89
CA PRO A 287 2.12 3.61 -27.85
C PRO A 287 2.22 5.09 -27.52
N CYS A 288 3.42 5.62 -27.63
CA CYS A 288 3.71 7.04 -27.40
C CYS A 288 4.80 7.50 -28.37
N SER A 289 5.03 8.80 -28.47
CA SER A 289 6.13 9.33 -29.25
C SER A 289 7.48 8.90 -28.65
N HIS A 290 8.53 8.84 -29.51
CA HIS A 290 9.89 8.54 -29.04
C HIS A 290 10.35 9.47 -27.92
N ALA A 291 10.00 10.75 -28.01
CA ALA A 291 10.33 11.74 -26.98
C ALA A 291 9.63 11.46 -25.64
N GLU A 292 8.35 11.07 -25.67
CA GLU A 292 7.60 10.69 -24.47
C GLU A 292 8.14 9.40 -23.87
N LEU A 293 8.49 8.42 -24.70
CA LEU A 293 9.10 7.17 -24.25
C LEU A 293 10.45 7.43 -23.58
N LEU A 294 11.28 8.31 -24.18
CA LEU A 294 12.56 8.73 -23.61
C LEU A 294 12.38 9.45 -22.27
N ALA A 295 11.45 10.38 -22.18
CA ALA A 295 11.16 11.11 -20.95
C ALA A 295 10.70 10.16 -19.82
N LYS A 296 9.82 9.20 -20.14
CA LYS A 296 9.40 8.16 -19.20
C LYS A 296 10.58 7.31 -18.71
N ALA A 297 11.46 6.89 -19.62
CA ALA A 297 12.65 6.11 -19.28
C ALA A 297 13.62 6.88 -18.38
N GLN A 298 13.83 8.17 -18.66
CA GLN A 298 14.65 9.05 -17.83
C GLN A 298 14.08 9.23 -16.42
N THR A 299 12.77 9.48 -16.32
CA THR A 299 12.08 9.58 -15.04
C THR A 299 12.19 8.27 -14.24
N TYR A 300 11.90 7.15 -14.90
CA TYR A 300 11.99 5.83 -14.28
C TYR A 300 13.40 5.53 -13.76
N LEU A 301 14.43 5.82 -14.58
CA LEU A 301 15.81 5.64 -14.15
C LEU A 301 16.17 6.55 -12.99
N ALA A 302 15.75 7.81 -12.99
CA ALA A 302 16.01 8.74 -11.89
C ALA A 302 15.39 8.28 -10.57
N GLU A 303 14.16 7.76 -10.61
CA GLU A 303 13.46 7.22 -9.44
C GLU A 303 14.08 5.95 -8.87
N ASN A 304 14.75 5.13 -9.72
CA ASN A 304 15.32 3.84 -9.35
C ASN A 304 16.87 3.81 -9.36
N SER A 305 17.52 4.96 -9.46
CA SER A 305 18.99 5.07 -9.53
C SER A 305 19.67 5.47 -8.23
N ALA A 306 18.89 5.70 -7.16
CA ALA A 306 19.40 6.00 -5.84
C ALA A 306 19.45 4.74 -4.95
N GLU A 307 20.45 4.67 -4.08
CA GLU A 307 20.47 3.67 -3.01
C GLU A 307 19.25 3.89 -2.12
N ILE A 308 18.47 2.84 -1.95
CA ILE A 308 17.31 2.89 -1.09
C ILE A 308 17.77 2.55 0.31
N LEU A 309 17.68 3.53 1.20
CA LEU A 309 17.98 3.37 2.60
C LEU A 309 16.67 3.20 3.37
N TYR A 310 16.67 2.21 4.24
CA TYR A 310 15.57 1.97 5.16
C TYR A 310 16.05 2.09 6.60
N ILE A 311 15.20 2.64 7.44
CA ILE A 311 15.30 2.49 8.87
C ILE A 311 14.13 1.67 9.39
N THR A 312 14.40 0.84 10.38
CA THR A 312 13.36 0.06 11.08
C THR A 312 13.31 0.53 12.52
N ILE A 313 12.15 1.00 12.93
CA ILE A 313 11.90 1.49 14.29
C ILE A 313 10.78 0.68 14.95
N SER A 314 10.91 0.46 16.26
CA SER A 314 9.84 -0.08 17.09
C SER A 314 9.22 1.05 17.88
N HIS A 315 7.91 1.20 17.79
CA HIS A 315 7.20 2.30 18.43
C HIS A 315 5.84 1.88 18.97
N VAL A 316 5.28 2.65 19.87
CA VAL A 316 3.89 2.47 20.31
C VAL A 316 2.95 2.84 19.15
N GLN A 317 1.84 2.12 19.01
CA GLN A 317 0.87 2.42 17.97
C GLN A 317 0.37 3.87 18.06
N VAL A 318 0.54 4.62 16.98
CA VAL A 318 0.06 6.00 16.83
C VAL A 318 -1.27 5.95 16.08
N PRO A 319 -2.39 6.42 16.70
CA PRO A 319 -3.67 6.43 16.01
C PRO A 319 -3.64 7.19 14.69
N GLY A 320 -4.19 6.57 13.66
CA GLY A 320 -4.26 7.12 12.32
C GLY A 320 -2.97 7.03 11.50
N LEU A 321 -1.90 6.43 12.02
CA LEU A 321 -0.67 6.21 11.27
C LEU A 321 -0.70 4.85 10.57
N HIS A 322 -0.38 4.84 9.26
CA HIS A 322 -0.47 3.66 8.40
C HIS A 322 0.72 3.54 7.44
N ALA A 323 0.89 2.37 6.86
CA ALA A 323 1.81 2.24 5.72
C ALA A 323 1.36 3.15 4.57
N GLY A 324 2.31 3.83 3.93
CA GLY A 324 2.05 4.87 2.93
C GLY A 324 2.06 6.30 3.50
N ASP A 325 2.07 6.47 4.82
CA ASP A 325 2.24 7.78 5.43
C ASP A 325 3.71 8.22 5.43
N VAL A 326 3.92 9.52 5.27
CA VAL A 326 5.24 10.14 5.42
C VAL A 326 5.42 10.56 6.86
N VAL A 327 6.59 10.27 7.41
CA VAL A 327 6.97 10.58 8.79
C VAL A 327 8.33 11.24 8.84
N GLU A 328 8.56 11.97 9.90
CA GLU A 328 9.86 12.53 10.28
C GLU A 328 10.42 11.74 11.47
N TYR A 329 11.69 11.41 11.42
CA TYR A 329 12.38 10.72 12.50
C TYR A 329 13.58 11.56 12.95
N ILE A 330 13.61 11.89 14.24
CA ILE A 330 14.63 12.72 14.87
C ILE A 330 15.23 11.93 16.03
N ASN A 331 16.53 11.66 15.94
CA ASN A 331 17.31 11.07 17.01
C ASN A 331 18.61 11.88 17.17
N ASN A 332 18.73 12.58 18.28
CA ASN A 332 19.90 13.42 18.58
C ASN A 332 20.90 12.73 19.53
N THR A 333 20.59 11.51 20.00
CA THR A 333 21.44 10.78 20.96
C THR A 333 22.57 10.00 20.27
N ASP A 334 22.43 9.68 19.00
CA ASP A 334 23.51 9.06 18.23
C ASP A 334 24.59 10.10 17.90
N GLU A 335 25.86 9.67 17.88
CA GLU A 335 27.03 10.54 17.66
C GLU A 335 26.93 11.43 16.41
N ASP A 336 26.14 11.00 15.41
CA ASP A 336 25.97 11.71 14.14
C ASP A 336 24.62 12.45 14.01
N GLY A 337 23.73 12.36 14.98
CA GLY A 337 22.39 12.94 14.95
C GLY A 337 21.60 12.53 13.69
N LEU A 338 20.53 11.78 13.83
CA LEU A 338 19.72 11.33 12.69
C LEU A 338 18.45 12.17 12.58
N HIS A 339 18.34 12.94 11.50
CA HIS A 339 17.14 13.69 11.16
C HIS A 339 16.76 13.41 9.71
N VAL A 340 15.70 12.61 9.53
CA VAL A 340 15.27 12.15 8.20
C VAL A 340 13.76 12.24 8.02
N THR A 341 13.34 12.49 6.79
CA THR A 341 11.95 12.30 6.35
C THR A 341 11.86 11.00 5.58
N GLY A 342 10.83 10.21 5.84
CA GLY A 342 10.69 8.92 5.20
C GLY A 342 9.25 8.46 5.03
N LEU A 343 9.06 7.51 4.11
CA LEU A 343 7.80 6.85 3.81
C LEU A 343 7.72 5.54 4.59
N ILE A 344 6.68 5.32 5.36
CA ILE A 344 6.41 4.01 5.97
C ILE A 344 6.04 3.03 4.85
N THR A 345 6.94 2.10 4.54
CA THR A 345 6.71 1.08 3.51
C THR A 345 6.06 -0.17 4.06
N GLN A 346 6.30 -0.47 5.33
CA GLN A 346 5.68 -1.58 6.05
C GLN A 346 5.45 -1.18 7.49
N MET A 347 4.31 -1.57 8.04
CA MET A 347 4.00 -1.43 9.45
C MET A 347 3.41 -2.74 9.98
N GLU A 348 4.01 -3.28 11.02
CA GLU A 348 3.55 -4.49 11.71
C GLU A 348 3.05 -4.12 13.10
N ILE A 349 1.80 -4.42 13.37
CA ILE A 349 1.19 -4.36 14.69
C ILE A 349 1.23 -5.77 15.24
N ASN A 350 2.26 -6.08 16.04
CA ASN A 350 2.58 -7.47 16.45
C ASN A 350 1.64 -8.05 17.50
N ASN A 351 0.88 -7.20 18.18
CA ASN A 351 0.02 -7.59 19.29
C ASN A 351 -1.03 -6.50 19.49
N LEU A 352 -2.30 -6.84 19.34
CA LEU A 352 -3.42 -5.92 19.51
C LEU A 352 -3.86 -5.83 20.99
N GLY A 353 -2.93 -5.81 21.91
CA GLY A 353 -3.17 -5.75 23.34
C GLY A 353 -2.72 -4.43 23.97
N PRO A 354 -2.89 -4.29 25.30
CA PRO A 354 -2.37 -3.14 26.04
C PRO A 354 -0.86 -2.99 25.84
N GLY A 355 -0.40 -1.79 25.53
CA GLY A 355 1.01 -1.52 25.22
C GLY A 355 1.44 -2.03 23.85
N CYS A 356 0.51 -2.10 22.91
CA CYS A 356 0.75 -2.52 21.53
C CYS A 356 1.95 -1.83 20.91
N MET A 357 2.92 -2.64 20.48
CA MET A 357 4.12 -2.19 19.77
C MET A 357 3.99 -2.44 18.30
N CYS A 358 4.32 -1.41 17.53
CA CYS A 358 4.44 -1.47 16.08
C CYS A 358 5.91 -1.53 15.69
N THR A 359 6.19 -2.22 14.60
CA THR A 359 7.47 -2.16 13.91
C THR A 359 7.24 -1.54 12.55
N SER A 360 7.86 -0.39 12.29
CA SER A 360 7.75 0.31 11.01
C SER A 360 9.07 0.28 10.24
N LYS A 361 8.99 -0.14 8.97
CA LYS A 361 10.08 -0.01 8.00
C LYS A 361 9.85 1.25 7.19
N ILE A 362 10.77 2.19 7.30
CA ILE A 362 10.67 3.54 6.73
C ILE A 362 11.72 3.67 5.63
N LYS A 363 11.29 3.94 4.40
CA LYS A 363 12.17 4.30 3.29
C LYS A 363 12.55 5.77 3.44
N ILE A 364 13.83 6.06 3.56
CA ILE A 364 14.32 7.44 3.65
C ILE A 364 14.08 8.15 2.31
N LEU A 365 13.44 9.30 2.38
CA LEU A 365 13.17 10.18 1.24
C LEU A 365 14.16 11.33 1.19
N ASP A 366 14.48 11.91 2.34
CA ASP A 366 15.40 13.03 2.44
C ASP A 366 16.12 13.03 3.80
N TRP A 367 17.34 13.56 3.79
CA TRP A 367 18.16 13.82 4.97
C TRP A 367 18.01 15.30 5.31
N ILE A 368 17.45 15.59 6.47
CA ILE A 368 17.38 16.96 6.95
C ILE A 368 18.70 17.26 7.65
N SER A 369 19.61 17.97 6.95
CA SER A 369 20.83 18.47 7.56
C SER A 369 20.47 19.51 8.60
N GLY A 370 20.79 19.23 9.88
CA GLY A 370 20.69 20.17 10.99
C GLY A 370 21.65 21.35 10.86
#